data_ef88fccc0658fc2d366eb466ff0216c5
#
_entry.id   ef88fccc0658fc2d366eb466ff0216c5
#
_cell.length_a   1.000
_cell.length_b   1.000
_cell.length_c   1.000
_cell.angle_alpha   90.00
_cell.angle_beta   90.00
_cell.angle_gamma   90.00
#
_symmetry.space_group_name_H-M   'P 1'
#
loop_
_entity.id
_entity.type
_entity.pdbx_description
1 polymer ?
#
loop_
_entity_poly.entity_id
_entity_poly.type
_entity_poly.pdbx_seq_one_letter_code
_entity_poly.pdbx_strand_id
1 'polypeptide(L)'
;MQFGPVGIVIALVVALGMSAVSYWKSDAVALRMSRARPADEPEYARLHNIVEGLCIAAGLPKPRVYIVDDEAPNAFATGRDPKHAAIAVTTGLLEKMNRIELEGVIAHELSHIKNYDILVSTIAVTLVGFIALASDIGIRTLWWSGGRSRNDNDNGGGAGAILAIAGFALLILAPIIAQLMQFAVSRRRESLADMSGVELTRYPPGLISALEKLRDDQTVVHAHSRATAHLWIEQPMPTSPEQGKLSRLNRLFDTHPPLEDRIAALREL
;
A
#
# COMPACT_ATOMS: atom_id res chain seq x y z
N MET A 1 21.92 -29.18 12.74
CA MET A 1 20.66 -29.54 13.44
C MET A 1 19.58 -29.76 12.41
N GLN A 2 19.09 -30.99 12.28
CA GLN A 2 17.91 -31.25 11.44
C GLN A 2 16.72 -30.70 12.21
N PHE A 3 16.08 -29.65 11.63
CA PHE A 3 14.75 -29.26 12.09
C PHE A 3 13.83 -30.43 11.80
N GLY A 4 13.55 -31.23 12.81
CA GLY A 4 12.65 -32.36 12.70
C GLY A 4 11.23 -31.89 12.34
N PRO A 5 10.28 -32.82 12.13
CA PRO A 5 8.89 -32.52 11.78
C PRO A 5 8.24 -31.43 12.65
N VAL A 6 8.68 -31.31 13.90
CA VAL A 6 8.22 -30.28 14.86
C VAL A 6 8.56 -28.84 14.39
N GLY A 7 9.76 -28.62 13.83
CA GLY A 7 10.15 -27.31 13.34
C GLY A 7 9.30 -26.87 12.13
N ILE A 8 8.94 -27.81 11.26
CA ILE A 8 8.06 -27.56 10.12
C ILE A 8 6.64 -27.20 10.59
N VAL A 9 6.12 -27.91 11.58
CA VAL A 9 4.80 -27.64 12.16
C VAL A 9 4.76 -26.25 12.81
N ILE A 10 5.79 -25.89 13.58
CA ILE A 10 5.87 -24.55 14.20
C ILE A 10 5.92 -23.46 13.11
N ALA A 11 6.74 -23.62 12.08
CA ALA A 11 6.82 -22.66 10.97
C ALA A 11 5.48 -22.51 10.25
N LEU A 12 4.76 -23.60 10.01
CA LEU A 12 3.43 -23.61 9.42
C LEU A 12 2.40 -22.89 10.30
N VAL A 13 2.38 -23.16 11.59
CA VAL A 13 1.47 -22.50 12.55
C VAL A 13 1.74 -20.99 12.61
N VAL A 14 3.02 -20.61 12.66
CA VAL A 14 3.41 -19.19 12.62
C VAL A 14 2.98 -18.54 11.31
N ALA A 15 3.24 -19.17 10.16
CA ALA A 15 2.86 -18.64 8.86
C ALA A 15 1.34 -18.48 8.72
N LEU A 16 0.56 -19.46 9.16
CA LEU A 16 -0.91 -19.40 9.17
C LEU A 16 -1.42 -18.31 10.11
N GLY A 17 -0.85 -18.20 11.31
CA GLY A 17 -1.18 -17.15 12.27
C GLY A 17 -0.88 -15.74 11.71
N MET A 18 0.27 -15.58 11.07
CA MET A 18 0.66 -14.33 10.41
C MET A 18 -0.27 -13.99 9.24
N SER A 19 -0.64 -14.98 8.42
CA SER A 19 -1.58 -14.79 7.32
C SER A 19 -2.96 -14.38 7.82
N ALA A 20 -3.44 -14.99 8.90
CA ALA A 20 -4.70 -14.61 9.52
C ALA A 20 -4.64 -13.16 10.06
N VAL A 21 -3.61 -12.80 10.83
CA VAL A 21 -3.43 -11.42 11.32
C VAL A 21 -3.32 -10.44 10.16
N SER A 22 -2.58 -10.77 9.11
CA SER A 22 -2.45 -9.98 7.88
C SER A 22 -3.83 -9.72 7.25
N TYR A 23 -4.64 -10.74 7.09
CA TYR A 23 -5.98 -10.62 6.52
C TYR A 23 -6.91 -9.74 7.38
N TRP A 24 -6.95 -9.97 8.71
CA TRP A 24 -7.91 -9.30 9.60
C TRP A 24 -7.49 -7.88 10.02
N LYS A 25 -6.21 -7.55 10.00
CA LYS A 25 -5.65 -6.27 10.47
C LYS A 25 -4.94 -5.45 9.38
N SER A 26 -5.04 -5.91 8.16
CA SER A 26 -4.33 -5.34 7.01
C SER A 26 -4.60 -3.84 6.81
N ASP A 27 -5.86 -3.44 6.90
CA ASP A 27 -6.29 -2.04 6.82
C ASP A 27 -5.67 -1.17 7.93
N ALA A 28 -5.73 -1.65 9.17
CA ALA A 28 -5.19 -0.93 10.31
C ALA A 28 -3.67 -0.74 10.21
N VAL A 29 -2.96 -1.74 9.66
CA VAL A 29 -1.50 -1.65 9.45
C VAL A 29 -1.19 -0.59 8.39
N ALA A 30 -1.86 -0.62 7.23
CA ALA A 30 -1.65 0.35 6.15
C ALA A 30 -1.93 1.79 6.62
N LEU A 31 -3.06 2.01 7.28
CA LEU A 31 -3.45 3.32 7.81
C LEU A 31 -2.45 3.83 8.86
N ARG A 32 -1.99 2.96 9.77
CA ARG A 32 -1.01 3.34 10.79
C ARG A 32 0.36 3.66 10.20
N MET A 33 0.80 2.91 9.20
CA MET A 33 2.08 3.15 8.51
C MET A 33 2.06 4.46 7.72
N SER A 34 0.90 4.87 7.21
CA SER A 34 0.68 6.14 6.52
C SER A 34 0.29 7.28 7.48
N ARG A 35 0.31 7.06 8.79
CA ARG A 35 -0.09 8.05 9.81
C ARG A 35 -1.49 8.64 9.57
N ALA A 36 -2.37 7.86 8.96
CA ALA A 36 -3.73 8.29 8.66
C ALA A 36 -4.56 8.42 9.96
N ARG A 37 -5.29 9.52 10.08
CA ARG A 37 -6.26 9.77 11.16
C ARG A 37 -7.69 9.74 10.61
N PRO A 38 -8.70 9.35 11.39
CA PRO A 38 -10.08 9.43 10.95
C PRO A 38 -10.44 10.86 10.50
N ALA A 39 -11.15 10.97 9.37
CA ALA A 39 -11.69 12.24 8.91
C ALA A 39 -12.92 12.58 9.75
N ASP A 40 -12.89 13.71 10.45
CA ASP A 40 -14.05 14.20 11.20
C ASP A 40 -15.12 14.74 10.22
N GLU A 41 -16.34 14.22 10.29
CA GLU A 41 -17.41 14.58 9.34
C GLU A 41 -17.69 16.09 9.26
N PRO A 42 -17.77 16.86 10.36
CA PRO A 42 -17.95 18.31 10.27
C PRO A 42 -16.81 19.02 9.53
N GLU A 43 -15.57 18.63 9.78
CA GLU A 43 -14.39 19.26 9.18
C GLU A 43 -14.24 18.89 7.72
N TYR A 44 -14.49 17.60 7.36
CA TYR A 44 -14.30 17.07 6.03
C TYR A 44 -15.61 16.73 5.31
N ALA A 45 -16.68 17.50 5.56
CA ALA A 45 -18.02 17.28 5.00
C ALA A 45 -18.03 17.15 3.47
N ARG A 46 -17.21 17.96 2.78
CA ARG A 46 -17.07 17.88 1.32
C ARG A 46 -16.60 16.50 0.87
N LEU A 47 -15.59 15.94 1.51
CA LEU A 47 -15.04 14.62 1.18
C LEU A 47 -16.04 13.52 1.50
N HIS A 48 -16.67 13.56 2.67
CA HIS A 48 -17.70 12.59 3.07
C HIS A 48 -18.88 12.56 2.12
N ASN A 49 -19.35 13.72 1.66
CA ASN A 49 -20.45 13.83 0.71
C ASN A 49 -20.09 13.26 -0.68
N ILE A 50 -18.86 13.50 -1.15
CA ILE A 50 -18.37 12.92 -2.41
C ILE A 50 -18.31 11.40 -2.30
N VAL A 51 -17.66 10.87 -1.26
CA VAL A 51 -17.53 9.41 -1.04
C VAL A 51 -18.91 8.76 -0.94
N GLU A 52 -19.83 9.35 -0.18
CA GLU A 52 -21.18 8.80 -0.01
C GLU A 52 -21.99 8.81 -1.31
N GLY A 53 -21.97 9.92 -2.04
CA GLY A 53 -22.67 10.03 -3.34
C GLY A 53 -22.17 9.00 -4.34
N LEU A 54 -20.85 8.83 -4.45
CA LEU A 54 -20.24 7.83 -5.34
C LEU A 54 -20.52 6.40 -4.88
N CYS A 55 -20.54 6.14 -3.57
CA CYS A 55 -20.90 4.82 -3.05
C CYS A 55 -22.36 4.44 -3.35
N ILE A 56 -23.29 5.39 -3.24
CA ILE A 56 -24.70 5.19 -3.63
C ILE A 56 -24.77 4.85 -5.12
N ALA A 57 -24.08 5.61 -5.97
CA ALA A 57 -24.06 5.38 -7.41
C ALA A 57 -23.42 4.03 -7.79
N ALA A 58 -22.37 3.60 -7.06
CA ALA A 58 -21.66 2.35 -7.30
C ALA A 58 -22.33 1.11 -6.68
N GLY A 59 -23.33 1.30 -5.80
CA GLY A 59 -23.91 0.20 -5.01
C GLY A 59 -22.96 -0.38 -3.97
N LEU A 60 -22.06 0.44 -3.43
CA LEU A 60 -21.05 0.04 -2.45
C LEU A 60 -21.39 0.55 -1.04
N PRO A 61 -21.02 -0.18 0.02
CA PRO A 61 -21.05 0.39 1.36
C PRO A 61 -20.03 1.53 1.46
N LYS A 62 -20.37 2.59 2.21
CA LYS A 62 -19.47 3.73 2.46
C LYS A 62 -18.22 3.24 3.20
N PRO A 63 -17.03 3.37 2.64
CA PRO A 63 -15.78 3.05 3.32
C PRO A 63 -15.53 4.04 4.46
N ARG A 64 -14.67 3.66 5.41
CA ARG A 64 -14.17 4.58 6.43
C ARG A 64 -13.24 5.60 5.76
N VAL A 65 -13.38 6.86 6.11
CA VAL A 65 -12.63 7.97 5.51
C VAL A 65 -11.54 8.44 6.48
N TYR A 66 -10.33 8.60 5.98
CA TYR A 66 -9.16 9.00 6.73
C TYR A 66 -8.45 10.17 6.04
N ILE A 67 -7.74 10.96 6.84
CA ILE A 67 -6.88 12.04 6.39
C ILE A 67 -5.44 11.72 6.75
N VAL A 68 -4.55 12.04 5.82
CA VAL A 68 -3.10 12.04 6.03
C VAL A 68 -2.62 13.48 5.95
N ASP A 69 -1.99 13.97 7.01
CA ASP A 69 -1.46 15.33 7.05
C ASP A 69 -0.16 15.37 6.24
N ASP A 70 -0.30 15.67 4.94
CA ASP A 70 0.80 15.76 3.96
C ASP A 70 0.41 16.74 2.86
N GLU A 71 1.35 17.64 2.49
CA GLU A 71 1.16 18.68 1.47
C GLU A 71 1.17 18.12 0.04
N ALA A 72 1.73 16.94 -0.17
CA ALA A 72 1.71 16.28 -1.47
C ALA A 72 0.31 15.74 -1.78
N PRO A 73 -0.22 16.00 -2.98
CA PRO A 73 -1.56 15.54 -3.34
C PRO A 73 -1.54 14.04 -3.61
N ASN A 74 -2.25 13.26 -2.78
CA ASN A 74 -2.32 11.82 -2.97
C ASN A 74 -3.52 11.19 -2.27
N ALA A 75 -3.89 9.96 -2.66
CA ALA A 75 -4.93 9.15 -2.04
C ALA A 75 -4.61 7.67 -2.17
N PHE A 76 -5.23 6.85 -1.34
CA PHE A 76 -5.21 5.39 -1.49
C PHE A 76 -6.42 4.73 -0.84
N ALA A 77 -6.80 3.58 -1.37
CA ALA A 77 -7.76 2.68 -0.76
C ALA A 77 -7.07 1.46 -0.14
N THR A 78 -7.62 0.97 0.95
CA THR A 78 -7.11 -0.20 1.68
C THR A 78 -8.24 -1.01 2.30
N GLY A 79 -8.00 -2.25 2.62
CA GLY A 79 -8.99 -3.12 3.25
C GLY A 79 -8.98 -4.53 2.69
N ARG A 80 -9.80 -5.41 3.27
CA ARG A 80 -9.90 -6.80 2.83
C ARG A 80 -11.09 -7.08 1.90
N ASP A 81 -12.12 -6.25 1.99
CA ASP A 81 -13.34 -6.35 1.18
C ASP A 81 -14.09 -5.00 1.20
N PRO A 82 -15.11 -4.77 0.34
CA PRO A 82 -15.85 -3.51 0.31
C PRO A 82 -16.50 -3.11 1.62
N LYS A 83 -16.92 -4.07 2.47
CA LYS A 83 -17.53 -3.77 3.79
C LYS A 83 -16.50 -3.34 4.84
N HIS A 84 -15.24 -3.69 4.63
CA HIS A 84 -14.13 -3.38 5.53
C HIS A 84 -13.06 -2.55 4.83
N ALA A 85 -13.49 -1.68 3.92
CA ALA A 85 -12.62 -0.77 3.20
C ALA A 85 -12.41 0.55 3.96
N ALA A 86 -11.32 1.20 3.64
CA ALA A 86 -11.00 2.56 4.05
C ALA A 86 -10.36 3.30 2.86
N ILE A 87 -10.65 4.60 2.76
CA ILE A 87 -9.99 5.53 1.84
C ILE A 87 -9.23 6.54 2.67
N ALA A 88 -7.98 6.78 2.36
CA ALA A 88 -7.16 7.81 2.95
C ALA A 88 -6.79 8.85 1.89
N VAL A 89 -6.91 10.12 2.25
CA VAL A 89 -6.69 11.28 1.37
C VAL A 89 -5.74 12.25 2.06
N THR A 90 -4.76 12.79 1.34
CA THR A 90 -3.87 13.81 1.91
C THR A 90 -4.55 15.17 1.99
N THR A 91 -4.11 16.00 2.95
CA THR A 91 -4.53 17.40 3.03
C THR A 91 -4.19 18.15 1.74
N GLY A 92 -3.01 17.89 1.16
CA GLY A 92 -2.60 18.48 -0.12
C GLY A 92 -3.51 18.14 -1.28
N LEU A 93 -4.07 16.93 -1.34
CA LEU A 93 -5.05 16.59 -2.37
C LEU A 93 -6.34 17.40 -2.21
N LEU A 94 -6.83 17.54 -0.99
CA LEU A 94 -8.05 18.30 -0.69
C LEU A 94 -7.91 19.79 -1.00
N GLU A 95 -6.73 20.35 -0.83
CA GLU A 95 -6.42 21.76 -1.12
C GLU A 95 -6.25 22.02 -2.61
N LYS A 96 -5.54 21.13 -3.32
CA LYS A 96 -5.17 21.34 -4.73
C LYS A 96 -6.27 20.92 -5.71
N MET A 97 -7.18 20.01 -5.31
CA MET A 97 -8.24 19.51 -6.18
C MET A 97 -9.56 20.25 -5.99
N ASN A 98 -10.19 20.64 -7.09
CA ASN A 98 -11.58 21.06 -7.06
C ASN A 98 -12.52 19.86 -6.84
N ARG A 99 -13.83 20.12 -6.74
CA ARG A 99 -14.82 19.08 -6.45
C ARG A 99 -14.84 17.98 -7.51
N ILE A 100 -14.81 18.36 -8.78
CA ILE A 100 -14.95 17.44 -9.92
C ILE A 100 -13.69 16.55 -10.04
N GLU A 101 -12.51 17.13 -9.85
CA GLU A 101 -11.25 16.42 -9.83
C GLU A 101 -11.19 15.42 -8.66
N LEU A 102 -11.61 15.85 -7.47
CA LEU A 102 -11.66 14.99 -6.30
C LEU A 102 -12.68 13.84 -6.49
N GLU A 103 -13.84 14.09 -7.12
CA GLU A 103 -14.79 13.05 -7.50
C GLU A 103 -14.15 12.03 -8.44
N GLY A 104 -13.33 12.45 -9.41
CA GLY A 104 -12.59 11.55 -10.30
C GLY A 104 -11.62 10.65 -9.55
N VAL A 105 -10.79 11.23 -8.66
CA VAL A 105 -9.83 10.49 -7.83
C VAL A 105 -10.54 9.49 -6.90
N ILE A 106 -11.59 9.92 -6.19
CA ILE A 106 -12.33 9.05 -5.28
C ILE A 106 -13.06 7.94 -6.03
N ALA A 107 -13.59 8.20 -7.24
CA ALA A 107 -14.21 7.18 -8.07
C ALA A 107 -13.20 6.12 -8.53
N HIS A 108 -11.96 6.52 -8.84
CA HIS A 108 -10.86 5.61 -9.13
C HIS A 108 -10.56 4.72 -7.91
N GLU A 109 -10.39 5.29 -6.71
CA GLU A 109 -10.17 4.54 -5.47
C GLU A 109 -11.32 3.57 -5.13
N LEU A 110 -12.58 4.01 -5.33
CA LEU A 110 -13.75 3.16 -5.16
C LEU A 110 -13.78 1.99 -6.14
N SER A 111 -13.22 2.15 -7.32
CA SER A 111 -13.08 1.07 -8.30
C SER A 111 -12.16 -0.03 -7.80
N HIS A 112 -11.05 0.31 -7.15
CA HIS A 112 -10.17 -0.66 -6.49
C HIS A 112 -10.87 -1.40 -5.35
N ILE A 113 -11.73 -0.71 -4.60
CA ILE A 113 -12.56 -1.34 -3.56
C ILE A 113 -13.54 -2.33 -4.19
N LYS A 114 -14.26 -1.91 -5.22
CA LYS A 114 -15.25 -2.73 -5.93
C LYS A 114 -14.66 -4.00 -6.52
N ASN A 115 -13.45 -3.90 -7.06
CA ASN A 115 -12.75 -4.99 -7.74
C ASN A 115 -11.89 -5.85 -6.80
N TYR A 116 -11.93 -5.59 -5.48
CA TYR A 116 -11.09 -6.28 -4.48
C TYR A 116 -9.58 -6.11 -4.67
N ASP A 117 -9.15 -5.11 -5.43
CA ASP A 117 -7.73 -4.82 -5.62
C ASP A 117 -7.06 -4.44 -4.31
N ILE A 118 -7.82 -3.78 -3.42
CA ILE A 118 -7.38 -3.40 -2.08
C ILE A 118 -6.91 -4.59 -1.24
N LEU A 119 -7.51 -5.78 -1.39
CA LEU A 119 -7.13 -6.96 -0.62
C LEU A 119 -5.70 -7.38 -0.93
N VAL A 120 -5.35 -7.49 -2.23
CA VAL A 120 -4.03 -7.94 -2.67
C VAL A 120 -2.95 -6.94 -2.22
N SER A 121 -3.19 -5.65 -2.46
CA SER A 121 -2.27 -4.57 -2.05
C SER A 121 -2.08 -4.54 -0.54
N THR A 122 -3.15 -4.68 0.21
CA THR A 122 -3.11 -4.61 1.68
C THR A 122 -2.43 -5.83 2.31
N ILE A 123 -2.61 -7.04 1.75
CA ILE A 123 -1.86 -8.22 2.17
C ILE A 123 -0.36 -8.02 1.91
N ALA A 124 0.00 -7.50 0.73
CA ALA A 124 1.40 -7.22 0.38
C ALA A 124 2.05 -6.25 1.39
N VAL A 125 1.40 -5.12 1.71
CA VAL A 125 1.86 -4.16 2.74
C VAL A 125 2.11 -4.83 4.07
N THR A 126 1.17 -5.63 4.52
CA THR A 126 1.26 -6.26 5.84
C THR A 126 2.41 -7.25 5.89
N LEU A 127 2.62 -8.03 4.83
CA LEU A 127 3.74 -8.96 4.73
C LEU A 127 5.09 -8.24 4.69
N VAL A 128 5.20 -7.15 3.92
CA VAL A 128 6.42 -6.32 3.89
C VAL A 128 6.70 -5.69 5.25
N GLY A 129 5.66 -5.16 5.91
CA GLY A 129 5.78 -4.60 7.27
C GLY A 129 6.25 -5.65 8.29
N PHE A 130 5.76 -6.88 8.15
CA PHE A 130 6.18 -7.99 9.01
C PHE A 130 7.65 -8.38 8.81
N ILE A 131 8.10 -8.43 7.55
CA ILE A 131 9.51 -8.71 7.22
C ILE A 131 10.41 -7.61 7.79
N ALA A 132 10.03 -6.35 7.64
CA ALA A 132 10.79 -5.23 8.18
C ALA A 132 10.92 -5.33 9.72
N LEU A 133 9.82 -5.64 10.41
CA LEU A 133 9.82 -5.84 11.86
C LEU A 133 10.68 -7.03 12.29
N ALA A 134 10.55 -8.16 11.61
CA ALA A 134 11.35 -9.37 11.91
C ALA A 134 12.85 -9.11 11.69
N SER A 135 13.20 -8.37 10.63
CA SER A 135 14.57 -7.96 10.34
C SER A 135 15.13 -7.03 11.44
N ASP A 136 14.35 -6.05 11.89
CA ASP A 136 14.76 -5.12 12.96
C ASP A 136 15.00 -5.87 14.29
N ILE A 137 14.09 -6.77 14.66
CA ILE A 137 14.25 -7.62 15.84
C ILE A 137 15.50 -8.52 15.70
N GLY A 138 15.71 -9.13 14.54
CA GLY A 138 16.87 -9.98 14.25
C GLY A 138 18.19 -9.21 14.39
N ILE A 139 18.28 -8.02 13.80
CA ILE A 139 19.46 -7.15 13.88
C ILE A 139 19.72 -6.73 15.33
N ARG A 140 18.70 -6.28 16.06
CA ARG A 140 18.84 -5.90 17.48
C ARG A 140 19.32 -7.06 18.34
N THR A 141 18.77 -8.27 18.11
CA THR A 141 19.18 -9.47 18.85
C THR A 141 20.65 -9.82 18.57
N LEU A 142 21.12 -9.69 17.32
CA LEU A 142 22.52 -9.86 16.95
C LEU A 142 23.44 -8.85 17.66
N TRP A 143 23.06 -7.57 17.68
CA TRP A 143 23.84 -6.55 18.36
C TRP A 143 23.92 -6.77 19.88
N TRP A 144 22.84 -7.23 20.51
CA TRP A 144 22.83 -7.53 21.95
C TRP A 144 23.57 -8.82 22.29
N SER A 145 23.56 -9.85 21.44
CA SER A 145 24.27 -11.09 21.64
C SER A 145 25.75 -11.03 21.26
N GLY A 146 26.11 -10.19 20.28
CA GLY A 146 27.49 -10.01 19.83
C GLY A 146 28.43 -9.31 20.85
N GLY A 147 27.87 -8.67 21.89
CA GLY A 147 28.63 -8.03 22.97
C GLY A 147 28.94 -8.94 24.15
N ARG A 148 28.43 -10.15 24.19
CA ARG A 148 28.62 -11.10 25.30
C ARG A 148 28.84 -12.50 24.79
N SER A 149 30.02 -12.84 24.38
CA SER A 149 30.66 -14.14 24.61
C SER A 149 31.86 -14.37 23.70
N ARG A 150 33.01 -14.10 24.22
CA ARG A 150 34.19 -14.95 24.03
C ARG A 150 34.28 -15.78 25.31
N ASN A 151 33.52 -16.82 25.42
CA ASN A 151 33.92 -17.96 26.25
C ASN A 151 33.16 -19.21 25.83
N ASP A 152 33.90 -20.23 25.53
CA ASP A 152 33.46 -21.58 25.23
C ASP A 152 32.53 -22.08 26.34
N ASN A 153 31.40 -22.54 26.00
CA ASN A 153 30.67 -23.76 26.32
C ASN A 153 29.17 -23.61 26.12
N ASP A 154 28.65 -24.44 25.21
CA ASP A 154 27.32 -25.06 25.21
C ASP A 154 26.14 -24.26 25.83
N ASN A 155 25.54 -23.35 25.06
CA ASN A 155 24.08 -23.10 25.04
C ASN A 155 23.66 -21.93 24.10
N GLY A 156 24.37 -21.71 23.01
CA GLY A 156 24.04 -20.66 21.99
C GLY A 156 22.87 -21.00 21.06
N GLY A 157 22.05 -22.02 21.36
CA GLY A 157 21.06 -22.57 20.46
C GLY A 157 19.85 -21.65 20.14
N GLY A 158 19.49 -20.73 21.02
CA GLY A 158 18.23 -19.97 20.88
C GLY A 158 18.30 -18.86 19.85
N ALA A 159 19.29 -17.99 19.88
CA ALA A 159 19.40 -16.85 18.98
C ALA A 159 19.70 -17.27 17.52
N GLY A 160 20.57 -18.25 17.32
CA GLY A 160 20.86 -18.83 16.02
C GLY A 160 19.66 -19.56 15.41
N ALA A 161 18.84 -20.23 16.23
CA ALA A 161 17.63 -20.89 15.79
C ALA A 161 16.56 -19.86 15.37
N ILE A 162 16.38 -18.76 16.10
CA ILE A 162 15.44 -17.69 15.75
C ILE A 162 15.85 -17.02 14.43
N LEU A 163 17.14 -16.75 14.24
CA LEU A 163 17.66 -16.18 12.99
C LEU A 163 17.52 -17.13 11.80
N ALA A 164 17.73 -18.43 12.01
CA ALA A 164 17.54 -19.43 10.96
C ALA A 164 16.05 -19.56 10.58
N ILE A 165 15.13 -19.53 11.55
CA ILE A 165 13.68 -19.54 11.30
C ILE A 165 13.25 -18.27 10.58
N ALA A 166 13.72 -17.10 11.01
CA ALA A 166 13.42 -15.82 10.35
C ALA A 166 13.96 -15.78 8.91
N GLY A 167 15.22 -16.24 8.71
CA GLY A 167 15.81 -16.32 7.37
C GLY A 167 15.09 -17.31 6.45
N PHE A 168 14.64 -18.44 6.97
CA PHE A 168 13.86 -19.42 6.21
C PHE A 168 12.46 -18.90 5.86
N ALA A 169 11.80 -18.22 6.82
CA ALA A 169 10.52 -17.57 6.58
C ALA A 169 10.65 -16.48 5.49
N LEU A 170 11.73 -15.69 5.52
CA LEU A 170 12.03 -14.69 4.47
C LEU A 170 12.24 -15.32 3.11
N LEU A 171 12.95 -16.44 3.00
CA LEU A 171 13.16 -17.15 1.73
C LEU A 171 11.87 -17.66 1.10
N ILE A 172 10.90 -18.09 1.92
CA ILE A 172 9.60 -18.55 1.43
C ILE A 172 8.67 -17.37 1.13
N LEU A 173 8.66 -16.35 1.97
CA LEU A 173 7.72 -15.23 1.84
C LEU A 173 8.13 -14.21 0.78
N ALA A 174 9.42 -13.98 0.56
CA ALA A 174 9.88 -13.00 -0.42
C ALA A 174 9.36 -13.23 -1.85
N PRO A 175 9.41 -14.44 -2.45
CA PRO A 175 8.84 -14.66 -3.76
C PRO A 175 7.32 -14.55 -3.80
N ILE A 176 6.61 -14.92 -2.73
CA ILE A 176 5.16 -14.78 -2.63
C ILE A 176 4.79 -13.30 -2.60
N ILE A 177 5.50 -12.50 -1.81
CA ILE A 177 5.30 -11.05 -1.74
C ILE A 177 5.59 -10.40 -3.08
N ALA A 178 6.69 -10.79 -3.74
CA ALA A 178 7.02 -10.27 -5.07
C ALA A 178 5.90 -10.56 -6.09
N GLN A 179 5.32 -11.76 -6.07
CA GLN A 179 4.19 -12.09 -6.92
C GLN A 179 2.93 -11.31 -6.56
N LEU A 180 2.60 -11.17 -5.27
CA LEU A 180 1.46 -10.38 -4.82
C LEU A 180 1.62 -8.91 -5.21
N MET A 181 2.83 -8.36 -5.09
CA MET A 181 3.13 -7.00 -5.54
C MET A 181 2.94 -6.85 -7.05
N GLN A 182 3.39 -7.80 -7.86
CA GLN A 182 3.14 -7.79 -9.31
C GLN A 182 1.65 -7.87 -9.65
N PHE A 183 0.87 -8.64 -8.90
CA PHE A 183 -0.58 -8.72 -9.10
C PHE A 183 -1.30 -7.45 -8.64
N ALA A 184 -0.89 -6.87 -7.52
CA ALA A 184 -1.47 -5.61 -7.02
C ALA A 184 -1.29 -4.46 -8.02
N VAL A 185 -0.16 -4.46 -8.73
CA VAL A 185 0.34 -3.39 -9.60
C VAL A 185 0.10 -3.64 -11.09
N SER A 186 -0.83 -4.50 -11.46
CA SER A 186 -1.09 -4.76 -12.86
C SER A 186 -1.60 -3.51 -13.60
N ARG A 187 -0.90 -3.08 -14.67
CA ARG A 187 -1.34 -1.98 -15.57
C ARG A 187 -2.79 -2.14 -16.04
N ARG A 188 -3.25 -3.37 -16.20
CA ARG A 188 -4.64 -3.67 -16.57
C ARG A 188 -5.63 -3.30 -15.47
N ARG A 189 -5.26 -3.41 -14.20
CA ARG A 189 -6.11 -3.02 -13.07
C ARG A 189 -6.23 -1.51 -12.97
N GLU A 190 -5.13 -0.79 -13.19
CA GLU A 190 -5.15 0.68 -13.24
C GLU A 190 -6.03 1.18 -14.36
N SER A 191 -5.85 0.63 -15.59
CA SER A 191 -6.73 0.99 -16.70
C SER A 191 -8.19 0.64 -16.42
N LEU A 192 -8.48 -0.47 -15.76
CA LEU A 192 -9.82 -0.84 -15.36
C LEU A 192 -10.38 0.12 -14.30
N ALA A 193 -9.56 0.55 -13.34
CA ALA A 193 -9.96 1.50 -12.30
C ALA A 193 -10.24 2.89 -12.90
N ASP A 194 -9.41 3.35 -13.84
CA ASP A 194 -9.63 4.59 -14.58
C ASP A 194 -10.95 4.56 -15.35
N MET A 195 -11.18 3.49 -16.12
CA MET A 195 -12.40 3.31 -16.90
C MET A 195 -13.64 3.23 -16.01
N SER A 196 -13.57 2.45 -14.93
CA SER A 196 -14.69 2.29 -14.00
C SER A 196 -14.95 3.57 -13.21
N GLY A 197 -13.92 4.34 -12.88
CA GLY A 197 -14.05 5.65 -12.23
C GLY A 197 -14.74 6.66 -13.14
N VAL A 198 -14.36 6.69 -14.42
CA VAL A 198 -15.01 7.52 -15.43
C VAL A 198 -16.45 7.07 -15.68
N GLU A 199 -16.72 5.77 -15.76
CA GLU A 199 -18.08 5.25 -15.89
C GLU A 199 -18.96 5.69 -14.72
N LEU A 200 -18.41 5.68 -13.51
CA LEU A 200 -19.12 6.08 -12.29
C LEU A 200 -19.43 7.57 -12.25
N THR A 201 -18.46 8.43 -12.62
CA THR A 201 -18.63 9.89 -12.65
C THR A 201 -19.31 10.38 -13.92
N ARG A 202 -19.27 9.61 -15.00
CA ARG A 202 -19.68 9.96 -16.37
C ARG A 202 -19.03 11.25 -16.88
N TYR A 203 -17.86 11.59 -16.35
CA TYR A 203 -17.16 12.82 -16.69
C TYR A 203 -15.64 12.62 -16.74
N PRO A 204 -15.09 12.09 -17.86
CA PRO A 204 -13.64 11.86 -18.04
C PRO A 204 -12.76 13.07 -17.72
N PRO A 205 -13.15 14.33 -18.11
CA PRO A 205 -12.28 15.49 -17.86
C PRO A 205 -11.94 15.73 -16.40
N GLY A 206 -12.79 15.27 -15.46
CA GLY A 206 -12.53 15.41 -14.02
C GLY A 206 -11.31 14.61 -13.58
N LEU A 207 -11.24 13.32 -13.95
CA LEU A 207 -10.09 12.46 -13.64
C LEU A 207 -8.85 12.90 -14.45
N ILE A 208 -9.00 13.26 -15.72
CA ILE A 208 -7.90 13.76 -16.56
C ILE A 208 -7.24 14.97 -15.90
N SER A 209 -8.03 15.99 -15.54
CA SER A 209 -7.51 17.20 -14.89
C SER A 209 -6.83 16.90 -13.55
N ALA A 210 -7.38 15.95 -12.77
CA ALA A 210 -6.74 15.50 -11.53
C ALA A 210 -5.37 14.87 -11.80
N LEU A 211 -5.27 13.94 -12.76
CA LEU A 211 -4.01 13.28 -13.12
C LEU A 211 -2.97 14.28 -13.69
N GLU A 212 -3.41 15.29 -14.46
CA GLU A 212 -2.53 16.36 -14.93
C GLU A 212 -1.95 17.17 -13.78
N LYS A 213 -2.76 17.53 -12.78
CA LYS A 213 -2.28 18.21 -11.59
C LYS A 213 -1.31 17.36 -10.76
N LEU A 214 -1.61 16.05 -10.62
CA LEU A 214 -0.70 15.12 -9.96
C LEU A 214 0.64 15.04 -10.68
N ARG A 215 0.63 14.90 -12.00
CA ARG A 215 1.85 14.86 -12.84
C ARG A 215 2.72 16.11 -12.69
N ASP A 216 2.08 17.27 -12.63
CA ASP A 216 2.78 18.57 -12.60
C ASP A 216 3.20 18.97 -11.18
N ASP A 217 2.71 18.29 -10.15
CA ASP A 217 3.07 18.51 -8.75
C ASP A 217 4.40 17.84 -8.42
N GLN A 218 5.34 18.60 -7.87
CA GLN A 218 6.67 18.11 -7.49
C GLN A 218 6.81 17.86 -5.98
N THR A 219 5.72 17.97 -5.23
CA THR A 219 5.74 17.78 -3.78
C THR A 219 5.89 16.30 -3.45
N VAL A 220 6.87 15.96 -2.65
CA VAL A 220 7.13 14.56 -2.25
C VAL A 220 6.30 14.20 -1.04
N VAL A 221 5.61 13.06 -1.07
CA VAL A 221 4.85 12.56 0.09
C VAL A 221 5.80 12.21 1.23
N HIS A 222 5.64 12.85 2.38
CA HIS A 222 6.45 12.61 3.59
C HIS A 222 5.88 11.50 4.49
N ALA A 223 4.57 11.27 4.43
CA ALA A 223 3.85 10.30 5.26
C ALA A 223 3.89 8.87 4.70
N HIS A 224 4.77 8.57 3.75
CA HIS A 224 4.89 7.24 3.16
C HIS A 224 5.96 6.38 3.84
N SER A 225 5.80 5.06 3.75
CA SER A 225 6.85 4.07 3.96
C SER A 225 7.09 3.30 2.66
N ARG A 226 8.27 2.67 2.52
CA ARG A 226 8.53 1.80 1.36
C ARG A 226 7.48 0.69 1.20
N ALA A 227 6.87 0.27 2.30
CA ALA A 227 5.83 -0.75 2.30
C ALA A 227 4.48 -0.23 1.80
N THR A 228 4.17 1.06 1.99
CA THR A 228 2.90 1.67 1.57
C THR A 228 2.98 2.43 0.25
N ALA A 229 4.20 2.59 -0.30
CA ALA A 229 4.42 3.39 -1.52
C ALA A 229 3.55 2.93 -2.71
N HIS A 230 3.29 1.64 -2.83
CA HIS A 230 2.48 1.07 -3.92
C HIS A 230 0.95 1.18 -3.72
N LEU A 231 0.50 1.70 -2.60
CA LEU A 231 -0.93 1.96 -2.38
C LEU A 231 -1.38 3.29 -2.97
N TRP A 232 -0.47 4.25 -3.10
CA TRP A 232 -0.77 5.61 -3.46
C TRP A 232 -1.03 5.76 -4.96
N ILE A 233 -1.99 6.61 -5.35
CA ILE A 233 -2.36 6.86 -6.76
C ILE A 233 -1.19 7.41 -7.57
N GLU A 234 -0.28 8.11 -6.91
CA GLU A 234 0.99 8.59 -7.47
C GLU A 234 2.15 8.12 -6.60
N GLN A 235 3.29 7.83 -7.25
CA GLN A 235 4.49 7.39 -6.52
C GLN A 235 5.02 8.48 -5.59
N PRO A 236 5.12 8.18 -4.29
CA PRO A 236 5.56 9.17 -3.31
C PRO A 236 7.07 9.47 -3.34
N MET A 237 7.83 8.87 -4.25
CA MET A 237 9.30 9.01 -4.31
C MET A 237 9.75 9.79 -5.55
N PRO A 238 10.66 10.79 -5.41
CA PRO A 238 11.18 11.53 -6.55
C PRO A 238 12.01 10.60 -7.45
N THR A 239 11.71 10.58 -8.73
CA THR A 239 12.58 10.00 -9.76
C THR A 239 13.74 10.94 -9.99
N SER A 240 14.86 10.72 -9.29
CA SER A 240 16.08 11.53 -9.49
C SER A 240 16.62 11.33 -10.91
N PRO A 241 16.86 12.41 -11.69
CA PRO A 241 17.37 12.33 -13.06
C PRO A 241 18.78 11.73 -13.17
N GLU A 242 19.56 11.69 -12.08
CA GLU A 242 20.97 11.36 -12.08
C GLU A 242 21.31 9.86 -12.01
N GLN A 243 20.35 8.97 -11.91
CA GLN A 243 20.60 7.53 -11.73
C GLN A 243 20.30 6.69 -12.98
N GLY A 244 20.96 6.95 -14.09
CA GLY A 244 20.69 6.34 -15.39
C GLY A 244 20.75 4.81 -15.51
N LYS A 245 21.36 4.06 -14.57
CA LYS A 245 21.29 2.58 -14.51
C LYS A 245 20.36 2.08 -13.40
N LEU A 246 20.24 2.78 -12.28
CA LEU A 246 19.31 2.49 -11.20
C LEU A 246 17.87 2.90 -11.57
N SER A 247 17.67 3.87 -12.44
CA SER A 247 16.35 4.28 -12.95
C SER A 247 15.62 3.17 -13.73
N ARG A 248 16.34 2.27 -14.39
CA ARG A 248 15.72 1.08 -15.04
C ARG A 248 15.27 0.03 -14.03
N LEU A 249 15.97 -0.12 -12.90
CA LEU A 249 15.57 -1.00 -11.81
C LEU A 249 14.41 -0.37 -11.03
N ASN A 250 14.44 0.94 -10.77
CA ASN A 250 13.33 1.63 -10.11
C ASN A 250 12.04 1.54 -10.92
N ARG A 251 12.09 1.64 -12.26
CA ARG A 251 10.92 1.41 -13.14
C ARG A 251 10.33 0.00 -13.09
N LEU A 252 11.07 -0.99 -12.63
CA LEU A 252 10.53 -2.34 -12.36
C LEU A 252 9.72 -2.39 -11.06
N PHE A 253 9.90 -1.40 -10.21
CA PHE A 253 9.16 -1.22 -8.94
C PHE A 253 8.14 -0.09 -9.02
N ASP A 254 7.99 0.54 -10.20
CA ASP A 254 6.94 1.53 -10.46
C ASP A 254 5.60 0.82 -10.44
N THR A 255 4.81 1.16 -9.47
CA THR A 255 3.58 0.45 -9.10
C THR A 255 2.39 0.85 -9.96
N HIS A 256 2.43 2.02 -10.57
CA HIS A 256 1.40 2.51 -11.48
C HIS A 256 1.96 2.78 -12.88
N PRO A 257 1.15 2.69 -13.95
CA PRO A 257 1.54 3.16 -15.28
C PRO A 257 1.87 4.66 -15.22
N PRO A 258 2.75 5.15 -16.10
CA PRO A 258 3.01 6.57 -16.23
C PRO A 258 1.70 7.36 -16.36
N LEU A 259 1.60 8.51 -15.67
CA LEU A 259 0.39 9.35 -15.69
C LEU A 259 0.06 9.81 -17.11
N GLU A 260 1.08 10.02 -17.95
CA GLU A 260 0.92 10.36 -19.36
C GLU A 260 0.14 9.29 -20.14
N ASP A 261 0.47 8.00 -19.91
CA ASP A 261 -0.20 6.89 -20.59
C ASP A 261 -1.67 6.80 -20.16
N ARG A 262 -1.94 7.02 -18.85
CA ARG A 262 -3.31 7.05 -18.30
C ARG A 262 -4.12 8.20 -18.87
N ILE A 263 -3.55 9.42 -18.88
CA ILE A 263 -4.18 10.63 -19.44
C ILE A 263 -4.47 10.43 -20.93
N ALA A 264 -3.52 9.87 -21.70
CA ALA A 264 -3.71 9.61 -23.11
C ALA A 264 -4.88 8.64 -23.35
N ALA A 265 -4.92 7.52 -22.62
CA ALA A 265 -6.02 6.55 -22.74
C ALA A 265 -7.39 7.13 -22.36
N LEU A 266 -7.45 7.99 -21.32
CA LEU A 266 -8.69 8.63 -20.91
C LEU A 266 -9.20 9.71 -21.90
N ARG A 267 -8.30 10.31 -22.70
CA ARG A 267 -8.68 11.29 -23.74
C ARG A 267 -9.27 10.64 -24.97
N GLU A 268 -9.12 9.32 -25.13
CA GLU A 268 -9.71 8.55 -26.24
C GLU A 268 -11.18 8.14 -25.96
N LEU A 269 -11.69 8.39 -24.73
CA LEU A 269 -13.08 8.14 -24.32
C LEU A 269 -14.01 9.27 -24.70
#